data_4279733308c9b14f7a8434032bcaee85
#
_entry.id   4279733308c9b14f7a8434032bcaee85
#
_cell.length_a   1.000
_cell.length_b   1.000
_cell.length_c   1.000
_cell.angle_alpha   90.00
_cell.angle_beta   90.00
_cell.angle_gamma   90.00
#
_symmetry.space_group_name_H-M   'P 1'
#
loop_
_entity.id
_entity.type
_entity.pdbx_description
1 polymer ?
#
loop_
_entity_poly.entity_id
_entity_poly.type
_entity_poly.pdbx_seq_one_letter_code
_entity_poly.pdbx_strand_id
1 'polypeptide(L)'
;VSLARDQGDRAIGVALDGTDGEGTLGARELKAAGGLVLAECVPENLAHSDAAAALADAVLPVDEVPDRLVSLIEQAARGLSRTEAPASEDIQAAGTVEALNAIAGLLCQKTGHDFHGYKRGTFLRRVQRRMQALLIDELPAYIELLRTSADEAQNLFNDLLIGVTEFFRDGKEWAILEQDVIPHLFKGKHRREPLRVWVVGCSTGEEAYSLAILLAEHRAKVEEPPPIQIFASDLDGQALAAGRAGRYSDSIARQMTPERLARWFVKEGDTYCVVKELREMCIFSQHSLIKDAPFSRLDLVSCRNLLIYLDAELQEKVIPLFHFALRPGGFLFLGNSENASRHQNLFVPVEPRSRIFRRLDTATRVFPDFPFTSVDRPRIARSAGHGASMIQPTAARDLTRWAEHAMERHNPAFVVIDEGHNVLHFSGPMGRFLAPASGAASLNLLQLVHPALRAELRNALSRAAVEEHSVELPGRELGTNGQRLRVNLIIEPRLAVSDRQPGFLVVFKD
;
A
#
# COMPACT_ATOMS: atom_id res chain seq x y z
N VAL A 1 10.20 0.35 -25.11
CA VAL A 1 10.47 1.52 -24.27
C VAL A 1 10.47 2.80 -25.09
N SER A 2 11.28 2.94 -26.16
CA SER A 2 11.29 4.16 -26.99
C SER A 2 9.94 4.46 -27.63
N LEU A 3 9.26 3.47 -28.18
CA LEU A 3 7.92 3.60 -28.74
C LEU A 3 6.89 4.08 -27.69
N ALA A 4 6.96 3.54 -26.48
CA ALA A 4 6.06 3.94 -25.39
C ALA A 4 6.24 5.41 -25.02
N ARG A 5 7.49 5.91 -25.01
CA ARG A 5 7.81 7.32 -24.71
C ARG A 5 7.39 8.28 -25.81
N ASP A 6 7.48 7.84 -27.06
CA ASP A 6 7.19 8.68 -28.23
C ASP A 6 5.69 8.71 -28.57
N GLN A 7 5.03 7.55 -28.61
CA GLN A 7 3.64 7.41 -29.07
C GLN A 7 2.61 7.28 -27.93
N GLY A 8 3.05 6.96 -26.71
CA GLY A 8 2.17 6.88 -25.54
C GLY A 8 1.03 5.88 -25.72
N ASP A 9 -0.20 6.35 -25.54
CA ASP A 9 -1.45 5.57 -25.63
C ASP A 9 -1.82 5.14 -27.06
N ARG A 10 -1.17 5.70 -28.09
CA ARG A 10 -1.34 5.32 -29.50
C ARG A 10 -0.49 4.11 -29.91
N ALA A 11 0.40 3.64 -29.04
CA ALA A 11 1.29 2.54 -29.35
C ALA A 11 0.65 1.18 -29.11
N ILE A 12 0.84 0.25 -30.04
CA ILE A 12 0.46 -1.17 -29.88
C ILE A 12 1.74 -1.99 -29.99
N GLY A 13 2.01 -2.83 -29.00
CA GLY A 13 3.09 -3.81 -29.00
C GLY A 13 2.55 -5.21 -29.23
N VAL A 14 3.28 -6.01 -30.01
CA VAL A 14 2.99 -7.43 -30.18
C VAL A 14 4.19 -8.23 -29.65
N ALA A 15 3.96 -9.07 -28.68
CA ALA A 15 4.94 -10.02 -28.16
C ALA A 15 4.71 -11.38 -28.83
N LEU A 16 5.70 -11.81 -29.62
CA LEU A 16 5.69 -13.14 -30.23
C LEU A 16 6.40 -14.13 -29.31
N ASP A 17 6.04 -15.41 -29.39
CA ASP A 17 6.69 -16.49 -28.59
C ASP A 17 8.18 -16.57 -28.90
N GLY A 18 8.98 -16.84 -27.84
CA GLY A 18 10.44 -16.92 -27.95
C GLY A 18 11.21 -15.63 -27.65
N THR A 19 10.55 -14.56 -27.20
CA THR A 19 11.24 -13.33 -26.75
C THR A 19 11.68 -13.48 -25.30
N ASP A 20 12.95 -13.81 -25.09
CA ASP A 20 13.61 -13.88 -23.78
C ASP A 20 13.48 -12.56 -23.04
N GLY A 21 12.64 -12.47 -22.01
CA GLY A 21 12.57 -11.39 -20.99
C GLY A 21 12.64 -9.92 -21.43
N GLU A 22 13.28 -9.60 -22.55
CA GLU A 22 13.42 -8.24 -23.09
C GLU A 22 12.08 -7.62 -23.51
N GLY A 23 11.16 -8.43 -24.02
CA GLY A 23 9.80 -8.03 -24.38
C GLY A 23 8.98 -7.55 -23.19
N THR A 24 9.22 -8.13 -22.02
CA THR A 24 8.48 -7.83 -20.77
C THR A 24 8.64 -6.38 -20.31
N LEU A 25 9.87 -5.83 -20.39
CA LEU A 25 10.11 -4.42 -20.04
C LEU A 25 9.40 -3.48 -21.03
N GLY A 26 9.48 -3.79 -22.33
CA GLY A 26 8.77 -3.04 -23.36
C GLY A 26 7.25 -3.06 -23.18
N ALA A 27 6.69 -4.22 -22.85
CA ALA A 27 5.26 -4.39 -22.57
C ALA A 27 4.81 -3.57 -21.35
N ARG A 28 5.57 -3.59 -20.25
CA ARG A 28 5.30 -2.76 -19.06
C ARG A 28 5.30 -1.27 -19.38
N GLU A 29 6.30 -0.79 -20.08
CA GLU A 29 6.42 0.62 -20.46
C GLU A 29 5.28 1.06 -21.39
N LEU A 30 4.90 0.21 -22.35
CA LEU A 30 3.75 0.45 -23.22
C LEU A 30 2.46 0.57 -22.39
N LYS A 31 2.21 -0.41 -21.53
CA LYS A 31 1.03 -0.43 -20.66
C LYS A 31 0.95 0.82 -19.76
N ALA A 32 2.08 1.20 -19.17
CA ALA A 32 2.17 2.38 -18.33
C ALA A 32 1.88 3.68 -19.10
N ALA A 33 2.38 3.77 -20.32
CA ALA A 33 2.12 4.90 -21.22
C ALA A 33 0.67 4.94 -21.75
N GLY A 34 -0.13 3.89 -21.50
CA GLY A 34 -1.52 3.78 -21.98
C GLY A 34 -1.69 2.97 -23.27
N GLY A 35 -0.60 2.51 -23.87
CA GLY A 35 -0.60 1.67 -25.08
C GLY A 35 -1.11 0.25 -24.80
N LEU A 36 -1.38 -0.48 -25.87
CA LEU A 36 -1.89 -1.86 -25.83
C LEU A 36 -0.79 -2.87 -26.10
N VAL A 37 -0.90 -4.04 -25.48
CA VAL A 37 0.02 -5.18 -25.67
C VAL A 37 -0.80 -6.40 -26.09
N LEU A 38 -0.47 -6.97 -27.23
CA LEU A 38 -0.96 -8.26 -27.69
C LEU A 38 0.13 -9.30 -27.50
N ALA A 39 -0.23 -10.52 -27.12
CA ALA A 39 0.72 -11.62 -27.04
C ALA A 39 0.22 -12.80 -27.89
N GLU A 40 1.17 -13.49 -28.48
CA GLU A 40 0.91 -14.75 -29.17
C GLU A 40 0.61 -15.87 -28.17
N CYS A 41 -0.40 -16.68 -28.47
CA CYS A 41 -0.70 -17.92 -27.77
C CYS A 41 -0.22 -19.10 -28.60
N VAL A 42 0.78 -19.86 -28.09
CA VAL A 42 1.16 -21.12 -28.68
C VAL A 42 0.47 -22.25 -27.92
N PRO A 43 -0.40 -23.05 -28.56
CA PRO A 43 -1.21 -24.08 -27.88
C PRO A 43 -0.37 -25.16 -27.17
N GLU A 44 0.88 -25.37 -27.57
CA GLU A 44 1.77 -26.41 -27.05
C GLU A 44 2.52 -25.99 -25.76
N ASN A 45 2.52 -24.70 -25.41
CA ASN A 45 3.31 -24.15 -24.30
C ASN A 45 2.47 -23.53 -23.15
N LEU A 46 1.27 -24.02 -22.91
CA LEU A 46 0.40 -23.56 -21.80
C LEU A 46 1.04 -23.67 -20.39
N ALA A 47 2.15 -24.37 -20.26
CA ALA A 47 2.87 -24.55 -18.97
C ALA A 47 3.95 -23.49 -18.69
N HIS A 48 4.36 -22.69 -19.68
CA HIS A 48 5.33 -21.61 -19.53
C HIS A 48 4.63 -20.30 -19.92
N SER A 49 3.86 -19.70 -18.98
CA SER A 49 3.31 -18.36 -19.20
C SER A 49 4.48 -17.38 -19.30
N ASP A 50 4.80 -16.98 -20.52
CA ASP A 50 5.76 -15.92 -20.79
C ASP A 50 5.36 -14.69 -19.97
N ALA A 51 6.32 -14.05 -19.32
CA ALA A 51 6.08 -12.87 -18.50
C ALA A 51 5.45 -11.71 -19.33
N ALA A 52 5.64 -11.73 -20.65
CA ALA A 52 5.01 -10.82 -21.58
C ALA A 52 3.51 -11.14 -21.78
N ALA A 53 3.14 -12.43 -21.86
CA ALA A 53 1.75 -12.87 -21.98
C ALA A 53 0.92 -12.50 -20.73
N ALA A 54 1.53 -12.57 -19.53
CA ALA A 54 0.90 -12.14 -18.29
C ALA A 54 0.60 -10.62 -18.24
N LEU A 55 1.27 -9.83 -19.07
CA LEU A 55 1.07 -8.38 -19.22
C LEU A 55 0.18 -8.01 -20.40
N ALA A 56 -0.14 -8.97 -21.28
CA ALA A 56 -0.89 -8.70 -22.49
C ALA A 56 -2.35 -8.32 -22.19
N ASP A 57 -2.91 -7.48 -23.05
CA ASP A 57 -4.33 -7.09 -23.02
C ASP A 57 -5.20 -8.10 -23.73
N ALA A 58 -4.61 -8.81 -24.70
CA ALA A 58 -5.20 -9.97 -25.33
C ALA A 58 -4.09 -10.97 -25.70
N VAL A 59 -4.38 -12.25 -25.49
CA VAL A 59 -3.52 -13.38 -25.90
C VAL A 59 -4.26 -14.11 -27.02
N LEU A 60 -3.66 -14.16 -28.21
CA LEU A 60 -4.31 -14.59 -29.44
C LEU A 60 -3.41 -15.55 -30.22
N PRO A 61 -3.98 -16.50 -30.99
CA PRO A 61 -3.22 -17.23 -32.01
C PRO A 61 -2.59 -16.25 -32.99
N VAL A 62 -1.41 -16.58 -33.53
CA VAL A 62 -0.64 -15.69 -34.40
C VAL A 62 -1.41 -15.26 -35.66
N ASP A 63 -2.25 -16.14 -36.19
CA ASP A 63 -3.11 -15.89 -37.35
C ASP A 63 -4.27 -14.91 -37.08
N GLU A 64 -4.68 -14.74 -35.82
CA GLU A 64 -5.72 -13.77 -35.43
C GLU A 64 -5.13 -12.37 -35.07
N VAL A 65 -3.83 -12.26 -34.85
CA VAL A 65 -3.17 -10.99 -34.48
C VAL A 65 -3.36 -9.91 -35.56
N PRO A 66 -3.22 -10.18 -36.89
CA PRO A 66 -3.41 -9.15 -37.91
C PRO A 66 -4.82 -8.57 -37.93
N ASP A 67 -5.85 -9.39 -37.86
CA ASP A 67 -7.25 -8.94 -37.85
C ASP A 67 -7.56 -8.11 -36.60
N ARG A 68 -7.01 -8.51 -35.47
CA ARG A 68 -7.13 -7.75 -34.23
C ARG A 68 -6.46 -6.39 -34.33
N LEU A 69 -5.25 -6.32 -34.90
CA LEU A 69 -4.56 -5.05 -35.14
C LEU A 69 -5.35 -4.11 -36.03
N VAL A 70 -5.88 -4.60 -37.14
CA VAL A 70 -6.75 -3.82 -38.05
C VAL A 70 -7.95 -3.26 -37.28
N SER A 71 -8.64 -4.09 -36.52
CA SER A 71 -9.81 -3.68 -35.74
C SER A 71 -9.47 -2.59 -34.70
N LEU A 72 -8.34 -2.71 -34.02
CA LEU A 72 -7.85 -1.71 -33.03
C LEU A 72 -7.48 -0.39 -33.72
N ILE A 73 -6.81 -0.43 -34.88
CA ILE A 73 -6.43 0.77 -35.65
C ILE A 73 -7.70 1.47 -36.19
N GLU A 74 -8.67 0.74 -36.70
CA GLU A 74 -9.93 1.32 -37.17
C GLU A 74 -10.74 1.96 -36.03
N GLN A 75 -10.77 1.34 -34.86
CA GLN A 75 -11.41 1.91 -33.66
C GLN A 75 -10.71 3.19 -33.24
N ALA A 76 -9.35 3.18 -33.16
CA ALA A 76 -8.57 4.36 -32.83
C ALA A 76 -8.82 5.50 -33.85
N ALA A 77 -8.89 5.21 -35.13
CA ALA A 77 -9.19 6.19 -36.16
C ALA A 77 -10.59 6.80 -36.02
N ARG A 78 -11.60 5.99 -35.64
CA ARG A 78 -12.96 6.47 -35.34
C ARG A 78 -12.97 7.35 -34.08
N GLY A 79 -12.20 6.99 -33.04
CA GLY A 79 -12.02 7.79 -31.81
C GLY A 79 -11.40 9.16 -32.10
N LEU A 80 -10.36 9.22 -32.93
CA LEU A 80 -9.70 10.47 -33.34
C LEU A 80 -10.64 11.42 -34.07
N SER A 81 -11.60 10.92 -34.85
CA SER A 81 -12.61 11.73 -35.54
C SER A 81 -13.65 12.36 -34.59
N ARG A 82 -13.79 11.85 -33.35
CA ARG A 82 -14.73 12.38 -32.33
C ARG A 82 -14.07 13.32 -31.32
N THR A 83 -12.74 13.39 -31.28
CA THR A 83 -11.98 14.13 -30.25
C THR A 83 -11.31 15.38 -30.81
N GLU A 84 -12.07 16.34 -31.33
CA GLU A 84 -11.61 17.74 -31.48
C GLU A 84 -11.83 18.58 -30.20
N ALA A 85 -12.46 18.01 -29.15
CA ALA A 85 -12.64 18.68 -27.86
C ALA A 85 -11.44 18.39 -26.92
N PRO A 86 -10.93 19.39 -26.18
CA PRO A 86 -9.85 19.18 -25.23
C PRO A 86 -10.30 18.18 -24.14
N ALA A 87 -9.44 17.23 -23.82
CA ALA A 87 -9.69 16.14 -22.85
C ALA A 87 -10.21 16.60 -21.47
N SER A 88 -10.17 17.89 -21.16
CA SER A 88 -10.70 18.51 -19.94
C SER A 88 -12.22 18.67 -19.92
N GLU A 89 -12.88 18.83 -21.08
CA GLU A 89 -14.33 18.99 -21.15
C GLU A 89 -15.06 17.65 -21.06
N ASP A 90 -14.52 16.61 -21.64
CA ASP A 90 -15.08 15.23 -21.57
C ASP A 90 -15.09 14.69 -20.13
N ILE A 91 -14.09 15.04 -19.32
CA ILE A 91 -13.99 14.59 -17.93
C ILE A 91 -15.03 15.24 -17.03
N GLN A 92 -15.48 16.46 -17.37
CA GLN A 92 -16.45 17.24 -16.58
C GLN A 92 -17.90 17.00 -17.01
N ALA A 93 -18.15 16.30 -18.11
CA ALA A 93 -19.48 15.93 -18.52
C ALA A 93 -20.17 15.09 -17.42
N ALA A 94 -21.35 15.51 -16.99
CA ALA A 94 -22.06 14.90 -15.85
C ALA A 94 -22.22 13.37 -16.03
N GLY A 95 -22.54 12.92 -17.23
CA GLY A 95 -22.68 11.49 -17.54
C GLY A 95 -21.37 10.69 -17.40
N THR A 96 -20.20 11.29 -17.73
CA THR A 96 -18.90 10.65 -17.57
C THR A 96 -18.54 10.50 -16.09
N VAL A 97 -18.82 11.51 -15.27
CA VAL A 97 -18.55 11.47 -13.81
C VAL A 97 -19.40 10.39 -13.13
N GLU A 98 -20.68 10.30 -13.48
CA GLU A 98 -21.58 9.28 -12.95
C GLU A 98 -21.13 7.86 -13.35
N ALA A 99 -20.73 7.68 -14.62
CA ALA A 99 -20.19 6.42 -15.12
C ALA A 99 -18.92 5.98 -14.38
N LEU A 100 -17.95 6.90 -14.17
CA LEU A 100 -16.72 6.61 -13.42
C LEU A 100 -17.03 6.25 -11.97
N ASN A 101 -17.94 6.93 -11.29
CA ASN A 101 -18.36 6.58 -9.94
C ASN A 101 -19.03 5.18 -9.90
N ALA A 102 -19.85 4.84 -10.88
CA ALA A 102 -20.43 3.51 -10.98
C ALA A 102 -19.37 2.42 -11.18
N ILE A 103 -18.38 2.67 -12.05
CA ILE A 103 -17.23 1.76 -12.26
C ILE A 103 -16.42 1.60 -10.97
N ALA A 104 -16.09 2.70 -10.27
CA ALA A 104 -15.36 2.65 -9.01
C ALA A 104 -16.13 1.86 -7.94
N GLY A 105 -17.45 2.03 -7.86
CA GLY A 105 -18.31 1.25 -6.97
C GLY A 105 -18.32 -0.25 -7.29
N LEU A 106 -18.38 -0.61 -8.57
CA LEU A 106 -18.30 -2.02 -9.01
C LEU A 106 -16.93 -2.64 -8.70
N LEU A 107 -15.83 -1.89 -8.92
CA LEU A 107 -14.49 -2.33 -8.56
C LEU A 107 -14.38 -2.55 -7.04
N CYS A 108 -14.87 -1.59 -6.24
CA CYS A 108 -14.87 -1.72 -4.79
C CYS A 108 -15.62 -2.97 -4.33
N GLN A 109 -16.78 -3.25 -4.91
CA GLN A 109 -17.58 -4.43 -4.59
C GLN A 109 -16.88 -5.74 -4.96
N LYS A 110 -16.20 -5.80 -6.13
CA LYS A 110 -15.60 -7.02 -6.65
C LYS A 110 -14.19 -7.28 -6.16
N THR A 111 -13.38 -6.22 -5.97
CA THR A 111 -11.97 -6.32 -5.60
C THR A 111 -11.70 -5.93 -4.14
N GLY A 112 -12.66 -5.29 -3.47
CA GLY A 112 -12.49 -4.76 -2.12
C GLY A 112 -11.64 -3.49 -2.03
N HIS A 113 -11.28 -2.85 -3.17
CA HIS A 113 -10.44 -1.65 -3.24
C HIS A 113 -11.21 -0.45 -3.78
N ASP A 114 -11.15 0.67 -3.07
CA ASP A 114 -11.87 1.91 -3.39
C ASP A 114 -11.01 2.84 -4.25
N PHE A 115 -11.50 3.19 -5.45
CA PHE A 115 -10.83 4.07 -6.41
C PHE A 115 -11.51 5.44 -6.56
N HIS A 116 -12.50 5.79 -5.73
CA HIS A 116 -13.18 7.09 -5.81
C HIS A 116 -12.26 8.28 -5.57
N GLY A 117 -11.18 8.11 -4.80
CA GLY A 117 -10.16 9.13 -4.56
C GLY A 117 -9.02 9.15 -5.58
N TYR A 118 -9.15 8.45 -6.70
CA TYR A 118 -8.18 8.55 -7.79
C TYR A 118 -8.48 9.75 -8.69
N LYS A 119 -7.43 10.34 -9.28
CA LYS A 119 -7.61 11.41 -10.27
C LYS A 119 -8.44 10.93 -11.44
N ARG A 120 -9.57 11.58 -11.68
CA ARG A 120 -10.54 11.21 -12.71
C ARG A 120 -9.93 11.00 -14.09
N GLY A 121 -9.00 11.89 -14.50
CA GLY A 121 -8.36 11.77 -15.80
C GLY A 121 -7.48 10.51 -15.94
N THR A 122 -6.81 10.11 -14.86
CA THR A 122 -6.03 8.87 -14.84
C THR A 122 -6.95 7.65 -14.87
N PHE A 123 -8.01 7.68 -14.07
CA PHE A 123 -8.99 6.61 -14.00
C PHE A 123 -9.70 6.43 -15.35
N LEU A 124 -10.18 7.51 -15.96
CA LEU A 124 -10.84 7.47 -17.28
C LEU A 124 -9.92 6.89 -18.37
N ARG A 125 -8.65 7.32 -18.42
CA ARG A 125 -7.70 6.76 -19.41
C ARG A 125 -7.52 5.25 -19.29
N ARG A 126 -7.52 4.70 -18.07
CA ARG A 126 -7.43 3.25 -17.86
C ARG A 126 -8.72 2.53 -18.26
N VAL A 127 -9.86 3.10 -17.95
CA VAL A 127 -11.17 2.59 -18.43
C VAL A 127 -11.21 2.59 -19.96
N GLN A 128 -10.88 3.71 -20.60
CA GLN A 128 -10.86 3.82 -22.08
C GLN A 128 -9.88 2.83 -22.71
N ARG A 129 -8.69 2.65 -22.10
CA ARG A 129 -7.73 1.66 -22.55
C ARG A 129 -8.32 0.23 -22.52
N ARG A 130 -9.02 -0.15 -21.45
CA ARG A 130 -9.70 -1.47 -21.37
C ARG A 130 -10.81 -1.60 -22.39
N MET A 131 -11.62 -0.56 -22.55
CA MET A 131 -12.67 -0.52 -23.58
C MET A 131 -12.08 -0.71 -24.98
N GLN A 132 -10.98 -0.03 -25.28
CA GLN A 132 -10.27 -0.20 -26.55
C GLN A 132 -9.74 -1.63 -26.72
N ALA A 133 -9.09 -2.21 -25.68
CA ALA A 133 -8.62 -3.59 -25.72
C ALA A 133 -9.73 -4.60 -26.01
N LEU A 134 -10.97 -4.29 -25.61
CA LEU A 134 -12.16 -5.15 -25.78
C LEU A 134 -13.03 -4.76 -26.99
N LEU A 135 -12.65 -3.72 -27.75
CA LEU A 135 -13.43 -3.16 -28.87
C LEU A 135 -14.83 -2.68 -28.44
N ILE A 136 -14.93 -2.08 -27.24
CA ILE A 136 -16.18 -1.49 -26.72
C ILE A 136 -16.08 0.03 -26.85
N ASP A 137 -17.06 0.65 -27.53
CA ASP A 137 -17.08 2.08 -27.83
C ASP A 137 -17.84 2.91 -26.77
N GLU A 138 -18.78 2.29 -26.03
CA GLU A 138 -19.70 2.99 -25.14
C GLU A 138 -19.51 2.61 -23.67
N LEU A 139 -19.39 3.63 -22.79
CA LEU A 139 -19.25 3.44 -21.34
C LEU A 139 -20.36 2.59 -20.70
N PRO A 140 -21.66 2.76 -21.08
CA PRO A 140 -22.71 1.91 -20.51
C PRO A 140 -22.53 0.42 -20.81
N ALA A 141 -22.07 0.07 -22.01
CA ALA A 141 -21.81 -1.32 -22.40
C ALA A 141 -20.63 -1.90 -21.56
N TYR A 142 -19.60 -1.10 -21.30
CA TYR A 142 -18.49 -1.51 -20.47
C TYR A 142 -18.89 -1.69 -18.99
N ILE A 143 -19.75 -0.82 -18.46
CA ILE A 143 -20.32 -0.96 -17.10
C ILE A 143 -21.08 -2.28 -16.99
N GLU A 144 -21.86 -2.65 -17.99
CA GLU A 144 -22.62 -3.90 -17.99
C GLU A 144 -21.70 -5.12 -18.04
N LEU A 145 -20.62 -5.06 -18.83
CA LEU A 145 -19.57 -6.08 -18.82
C LEU A 145 -18.92 -6.21 -17.44
N LEU A 146 -18.58 -5.09 -16.80
CA LEU A 146 -18.01 -5.11 -15.45
C LEU A 146 -18.96 -5.71 -14.39
N ARG A 147 -20.26 -5.59 -14.56
CA ARG A 147 -21.25 -6.24 -13.67
C ARG A 147 -21.24 -7.75 -13.80
N THR A 148 -21.14 -8.26 -15.01
CA THR A 148 -21.25 -9.70 -15.31
C THR A 148 -19.92 -10.44 -15.25
N SER A 149 -18.79 -9.80 -15.61
CA SER A 149 -17.46 -10.40 -15.64
C SER A 149 -16.66 -10.03 -14.40
N ALA A 150 -16.23 -11.03 -13.61
CA ALA A 150 -15.27 -10.85 -12.53
C ALA A 150 -13.84 -10.67 -13.07
N ASP A 151 -13.51 -11.36 -14.15
CA ASP A 151 -12.19 -11.32 -14.78
C ASP A 151 -11.90 -9.93 -15.34
N GLU A 152 -12.90 -9.27 -15.97
CA GLU A 152 -12.69 -7.92 -16.48
C GLU A 152 -12.54 -6.90 -15.36
N ALA A 153 -13.26 -7.06 -14.25
CA ALA A 153 -13.04 -6.22 -13.07
C ALA A 153 -11.62 -6.38 -12.50
N GLN A 154 -11.09 -7.61 -12.50
CA GLN A 154 -9.71 -7.87 -12.08
C GLN A 154 -8.70 -7.30 -13.09
N ASN A 155 -8.97 -7.38 -14.38
CA ASN A 155 -8.11 -6.80 -15.41
C ASN A 155 -8.05 -5.27 -15.30
N LEU A 156 -9.21 -4.61 -15.13
CA LEU A 156 -9.24 -3.17 -14.90
C LEU A 156 -8.52 -2.80 -13.60
N PHE A 157 -8.70 -3.57 -12.53
CA PHE A 157 -7.97 -3.37 -11.27
C PHE A 157 -6.46 -3.44 -11.50
N ASN A 158 -5.96 -4.47 -12.18
CA ASN A 158 -4.54 -4.62 -12.48
C ASN A 158 -4.02 -3.47 -13.36
N ASP A 159 -4.82 -2.97 -14.30
CA ASP A 159 -4.46 -1.83 -15.15
C ASP A 159 -4.39 -0.49 -14.38
N LEU A 160 -5.15 -0.35 -13.30
CA LEU A 160 -5.10 0.81 -12.42
C LEU A 160 -3.84 0.80 -11.53
N LEU A 161 -3.26 -0.36 -11.26
CA LEU A 161 -2.02 -0.52 -10.52
C LEU A 161 -0.83 -0.33 -11.47
N ILE A 162 -0.42 0.93 -11.65
CA ILE A 162 0.67 1.29 -12.57
C ILE A 162 2.01 0.93 -11.96
N GLY A 163 2.57 -0.20 -12.31
CA GLY A 163 3.76 -0.80 -11.72
C GLY A 163 5.10 -0.42 -12.36
N VAL A 164 5.28 0.84 -12.88
CA VAL A 164 6.56 1.27 -13.46
C VAL A 164 7.52 1.72 -12.38
N THR A 165 8.59 0.97 -12.19
CA THR A 165 9.63 1.23 -11.21
C THR A 165 11.00 0.86 -11.76
N GLU A 166 12.05 1.46 -11.21
CA GLU A 166 13.45 1.18 -11.52
C GLU A 166 14.32 1.42 -10.29
N PHE A 167 15.49 0.78 -10.25
CA PHE A 167 16.47 1.02 -9.19
C PHE A 167 16.97 2.48 -9.24
N PHE A 168 17.04 3.11 -8.07
CA PHE A 168 17.54 4.50 -7.91
C PHE A 168 16.85 5.52 -8.83
N ARG A 169 15.57 5.31 -9.11
CA ARG A 169 14.75 6.21 -9.95
C ARG A 169 14.88 7.66 -9.48
N ASP A 170 15.19 8.59 -10.42
CA ASP A 170 15.47 10.02 -10.14
C ASP A 170 16.73 10.21 -9.25
N GLY A 171 17.87 9.80 -9.72
CA GLY A 171 19.14 9.63 -9.00
C GLY A 171 19.64 10.81 -8.15
N LYS A 172 19.23 12.06 -8.44
CA LYS A 172 19.65 13.24 -7.67
C LYS A 172 19.12 13.22 -6.23
N GLU A 173 17.87 12.84 -6.05
CA GLU A 173 17.23 12.75 -4.74
C GLU A 173 17.81 11.63 -3.89
N TRP A 174 18.23 10.54 -4.53
CA TRP A 174 18.93 9.43 -3.87
C TRP A 174 20.29 9.85 -3.32
N ALA A 175 21.02 10.73 -4.01
CA ALA A 175 22.29 11.24 -3.52
C ALA A 175 22.12 12.09 -2.25
N ILE A 176 21.10 12.95 -2.20
CA ILE A 176 20.75 13.73 -1.00
C ILE A 176 20.33 12.79 0.15
N LEU A 177 19.51 11.77 -0.15
CA LEU A 177 19.11 10.77 0.84
C LEU A 177 20.33 10.07 1.43
N GLU A 178 21.27 9.64 0.59
CA GLU A 178 22.49 8.93 0.99
C GLU A 178 23.41 9.80 1.86
N GLN A 179 23.62 11.07 1.47
CA GLN A 179 24.57 11.95 2.11
C GLN A 179 24.03 12.62 3.38
N ASP A 180 22.80 13.10 3.36
CA ASP A 180 22.26 13.97 4.39
C ASP A 180 21.28 13.26 5.35
N VAL A 181 20.53 12.27 4.85
CA VAL A 181 19.46 11.64 5.64
C VAL A 181 19.90 10.35 6.29
N ILE A 182 20.48 9.43 5.53
CA ILE A 182 20.86 8.10 6.03
C ILE A 182 21.76 8.19 7.27
N PRO A 183 22.82 9.05 7.31
CA PRO A 183 23.62 9.19 8.53
C PRO A 183 22.80 9.62 9.76
N HIS A 184 21.78 10.46 9.57
CA HIS A 184 20.89 10.89 10.66
C HIS A 184 20.00 9.75 11.18
N LEU A 185 19.58 8.83 10.29
CA LEU A 185 18.76 7.68 10.69
C LEU A 185 19.49 6.73 11.66
N PHE A 186 20.81 6.65 11.56
CA PHE A 186 21.64 5.80 12.44
C PHE A 186 22.06 6.52 13.72
N LYS A 187 22.00 7.86 13.77
CA LYS A 187 22.47 8.64 14.90
C LYS A 187 21.65 8.36 16.17
N GLY A 188 22.34 7.91 17.23
CA GLY A 188 21.71 7.62 18.52
C GLY A 188 20.91 6.32 18.57
N LYS A 189 20.98 5.48 17.53
CA LYS A 189 20.37 4.15 17.53
C LYS A 189 21.36 3.09 17.99
N HIS A 190 20.84 2.09 18.68
CA HIS A 190 21.59 0.97 19.23
C HIS A 190 21.05 -0.36 18.72
N ARG A 191 21.79 -1.46 18.89
CA ARG A 191 21.42 -2.82 18.48
C ARG A 191 20.02 -3.28 18.89
N ARG A 192 19.44 -2.70 19.94
CA ARG A 192 18.12 -3.07 20.45
C ARG A 192 16.96 -2.31 19.80
N GLU A 193 17.25 -1.25 19.07
CA GLU A 193 16.24 -0.39 18.46
C GLU A 193 16.31 -0.44 16.94
N PRO A 194 15.38 -1.16 16.27
CA PRO A 194 15.44 -1.30 14.83
C PRO A 194 15.21 0.04 14.12
N LEU A 195 15.97 0.25 13.04
CA LEU A 195 15.70 1.28 12.06
C LEU A 195 14.55 0.79 11.18
N ARG A 196 13.43 1.51 11.20
CA ARG A 196 12.19 1.11 10.56
C ARG A 196 11.87 2.03 9.39
N VAL A 197 11.75 1.46 8.22
CA VAL A 197 11.45 2.15 6.97
C VAL A 197 10.16 1.61 6.37
N TRP A 198 9.34 2.46 5.80
CA TRP A 198 8.18 2.04 5.03
C TRP A 198 8.27 2.56 3.61
N VAL A 199 8.21 1.65 2.64
CA VAL A 199 8.11 1.94 1.21
C VAL A 199 6.68 1.68 0.78
N VAL A 200 5.98 2.73 0.38
CA VAL A 200 4.57 2.72 0.02
C VAL A 200 4.43 2.67 -1.50
N GLY A 201 3.67 1.71 -2.03
CA GLY A 201 3.57 1.49 -3.47
C GLY A 201 4.90 0.96 -4.05
N CYS A 202 5.44 -0.10 -3.41
CA CYS A 202 6.77 -0.62 -3.74
C CYS A 202 6.85 -1.38 -5.07
N SER A 203 5.72 -1.67 -5.71
CA SER A 203 5.64 -2.44 -6.96
C SER A 203 6.49 -3.73 -6.89
N THR A 204 7.38 -3.96 -7.85
CA THR A 204 8.29 -5.11 -7.93
C THR A 204 9.53 -5.01 -7.03
N GLY A 205 9.62 -3.98 -6.18
CA GLY A 205 10.55 -3.90 -5.05
C GLY A 205 11.85 -3.13 -5.31
N GLU A 206 12.06 -2.54 -6.48
CA GLU A 206 13.29 -1.83 -6.86
C GLU A 206 13.60 -0.67 -5.91
N GLU A 207 12.56 0.09 -5.48
CA GLU A 207 12.72 1.17 -4.50
C GLU A 207 13.10 0.64 -3.12
N ALA A 208 12.45 -0.44 -2.68
CA ALA A 208 12.74 -1.07 -1.39
C ALA A 208 14.19 -1.58 -1.33
N TYR A 209 14.66 -2.22 -2.40
CA TYR A 209 16.04 -2.70 -2.47
C TYR A 209 17.05 -1.57 -2.70
N SER A 210 16.70 -0.49 -3.39
CA SER A 210 17.54 0.71 -3.46
C SER A 210 17.81 1.30 -2.08
N LEU A 211 16.77 1.39 -1.24
CA LEU A 211 16.91 1.79 0.16
C LEU A 211 17.72 0.77 0.98
N ALA A 212 17.47 -0.53 0.79
CA ALA A 212 18.20 -1.58 1.48
C ALA A 212 19.71 -1.51 1.18
N ILE A 213 20.09 -1.28 -0.08
CA ILE A 213 21.48 -1.09 -0.51
C ILE A 213 22.15 0.07 0.25
N LEU A 214 21.55 1.26 0.20
CA LEU A 214 22.12 2.45 0.86
C LEU A 214 22.22 2.26 2.37
N LEU A 215 21.20 1.69 3.00
CA LEU A 215 21.20 1.42 4.43
C LEU A 215 22.24 0.37 4.82
N ALA A 216 22.43 -0.69 4.01
CA ALA A 216 23.44 -1.72 4.24
C ALA A 216 24.87 -1.16 4.06
N GLU A 217 25.09 -0.31 3.04
CA GLU A 217 26.37 0.36 2.82
C GLU A 217 26.76 1.29 3.99
N HIS A 218 25.77 2.02 4.53
CA HIS A 218 26.01 2.86 5.70
C HIS A 218 26.18 2.02 6.99
N ARG A 219 25.37 0.99 7.17
CA ARG A 219 25.47 0.05 8.30
C ARG A 219 26.86 -0.53 8.45
N ALA A 220 27.53 -0.84 7.34
CA ALA A 220 28.90 -1.38 7.35
C ALA A 220 29.96 -0.41 7.93
N LYS A 221 29.63 0.89 8.05
CA LYS A 221 30.51 1.94 8.59
C LYS A 221 30.28 2.21 10.09
N VAL A 222 29.29 1.56 10.70
CA VAL A 222 28.88 1.79 12.10
C VAL A 222 29.34 0.61 12.97
N GLU A 223 29.97 0.88 14.11
CA GLU A 223 30.51 -0.17 15.02
C GLU A 223 29.42 -1.08 15.60
N GLU A 224 28.32 -0.49 16.08
CA GLU A 224 27.19 -1.22 16.65
C GLU A 224 25.88 -0.89 15.93
N PRO A 225 25.70 -1.37 14.68
CA PRO A 225 24.58 -0.96 13.87
C PRO A 225 23.25 -1.52 14.38
N PRO A 226 22.15 -0.75 14.28
CA PRO A 226 20.81 -1.25 14.55
C PRO A 226 20.39 -2.30 13.52
N PRO A 227 19.46 -3.22 13.84
CA PRO A 227 18.79 -4.01 12.84
C PRO A 227 17.93 -3.12 11.95
N ILE A 228 17.84 -3.46 10.67
CA ILE A 228 17.07 -2.71 9.65
C ILE A 228 15.83 -3.50 9.29
N GLN A 229 14.67 -2.83 9.27
CA GLN A 229 13.39 -3.38 8.86
C GLN A 229 12.75 -2.46 7.82
N ILE A 230 12.59 -2.94 6.60
CA ILE A 230 11.95 -2.23 5.48
C ILE A 230 10.61 -2.89 5.21
N PHE A 231 9.52 -2.21 5.53
CA PHE A 231 8.16 -2.61 5.18
C PHE A 231 7.89 -2.12 3.76
N ALA A 232 7.84 -3.03 2.81
CA ALA A 232 7.55 -2.75 1.42
C ALA A 232 6.10 -3.15 1.12
N SER A 233 5.25 -2.20 0.81
CA SER A 233 3.82 -2.47 0.66
C SER A 233 3.28 -2.03 -0.70
N ASP A 234 2.38 -2.83 -1.26
CA ASP A 234 1.66 -2.55 -2.49
C ASP A 234 0.27 -3.23 -2.46
N LEU A 235 -0.62 -2.86 -3.38
CA LEU A 235 -1.89 -3.55 -3.61
C LEU A 235 -1.70 -4.76 -4.54
N ASP A 236 -0.71 -4.71 -5.44
CA ASP A 236 -0.42 -5.74 -6.44
C ASP A 236 0.29 -6.95 -5.81
N GLY A 237 -0.46 -8.03 -5.63
CA GLY A 237 0.07 -9.29 -5.09
C GLY A 237 1.12 -9.94 -6.00
N GLN A 238 1.01 -9.77 -7.33
CA GLN A 238 1.98 -10.33 -8.30
C GLN A 238 3.29 -9.54 -8.26
N ALA A 239 3.21 -8.21 -8.23
CA ALA A 239 4.38 -7.35 -8.05
C ALA A 239 5.11 -7.64 -6.73
N LEU A 240 4.37 -7.82 -5.64
CA LEU A 240 4.94 -8.23 -4.34
C LEU A 240 5.61 -9.60 -4.39
N ALA A 241 5.06 -10.56 -5.15
CA ALA A 241 5.69 -11.87 -5.34
C ALA A 241 7.03 -11.75 -6.09
N ALA A 242 7.09 -10.91 -7.14
CA ALA A 242 8.33 -10.60 -7.85
C ALA A 242 9.36 -9.92 -6.92
N GLY A 243 8.92 -8.94 -6.12
CA GLY A 243 9.74 -8.29 -5.11
C GLY A 243 10.32 -9.28 -4.09
N ARG A 244 9.52 -10.20 -3.56
CA ARG A 244 9.99 -11.25 -2.64
C ARG A 244 11.00 -12.19 -3.29
N ALA A 245 10.80 -12.55 -4.56
CA ALA A 245 11.75 -13.36 -5.31
C ALA A 245 13.08 -12.63 -5.51
N GLY A 246 13.03 -11.29 -5.68
CA GLY A 246 14.21 -10.45 -5.86
C GLY A 246 15.00 -10.78 -7.12
N ARG A 247 14.30 -11.18 -8.19
CA ARG A 247 14.90 -11.55 -9.48
C ARG A 247 14.54 -10.52 -10.52
N TYR A 248 15.55 -10.01 -11.21
CA TYR A 248 15.42 -8.92 -12.18
C TYR A 248 16.17 -9.27 -13.46
N SER A 249 15.72 -8.72 -14.58
CA SER A 249 16.39 -8.91 -15.87
C SER A 249 17.75 -8.21 -15.90
N ASP A 250 18.57 -8.55 -16.88
CA ASP A 250 19.90 -7.96 -17.10
C ASP A 250 19.87 -6.42 -17.29
N SER A 251 18.71 -5.85 -17.61
CA SER A 251 18.50 -4.41 -17.78
C SER A 251 18.85 -3.58 -16.55
N ILE A 252 18.80 -4.15 -15.33
CA ILE A 252 19.13 -3.42 -14.09
C ILE A 252 20.60 -3.00 -14.02
N ALA A 253 21.49 -3.62 -14.81
CA ALA A 253 22.89 -3.25 -14.90
C ALA A 253 23.11 -1.79 -15.35
N ARG A 254 22.10 -1.19 -16.01
CA ARG A 254 22.14 0.23 -16.44
C ARG A 254 21.61 1.20 -15.39
N GLN A 255 21.02 0.69 -14.31
CA GLN A 255 20.32 1.50 -13.29
C GLN A 255 21.16 1.75 -12.04
N MET A 256 22.32 1.13 -11.92
CA MET A 256 23.22 1.27 -10.78
C MET A 256 24.68 1.14 -11.19
N THR A 257 25.59 1.47 -10.27
CA THR A 257 27.03 1.35 -10.54
C THR A 257 27.47 -0.13 -10.59
N PRO A 258 28.53 -0.45 -11.36
CA PRO A 258 29.04 -1.83 -11.43
C PRO A 258 29.43 -2.40 -10.06
N GLU A 259 29.93 -1.56 -9.14
CA GLU A 259 30.33 -1.97 -7.79
C GLU A 259 29.12 -2.39 -6.95
N ARG A 260 28.01 -1.63 -7.02
CA ARG A 260 26.76 -1.96 -6.35
C ARG A 260 26.15 -3.23 -6.93
N LEU A 261 26.16 -3.35 -8.26
CA LEU A 261 25.66 -4.55 -8.93
C LEU A 261 26.44 -5.80 -8.52
N ALA A 262 27.78 -5.74 -8.57
CA ALA A 262 28.64 -6.87 -8.20
C ALA A 262 28.53 -7.24 -6.70
N ARG A 263 28.28 -6.28 -5.84
CA ARG A 263 28.20 -6.51 -4.39
C ARG A 263 26.86 -7.04 -3.94
N TRP A 264 25.76 -6.55 -4.52
CA TRP A 264 24.42 -6.76 -4.00
C TRP A 264 23.55 -7.68 -4.83
N PHE A 265 24.08 -8.16 -5.97
CA PHE A 265 23.38 -9.07 -6.85
C PHE A 265 24.26 -10.22 -7.27
N VAL A 266 23.63 -11.38 -7.42
CA VAL A 266 24.26 -12.58 -7.99
C VAL A 266 23.69 -12.78 -9.39
N LYS A 267 24.56 -12.86 -10.40
CA LYS A 267 24.12 -13.13 -11.76
C LYS A 267 23.80 -14.62 -11.92
N GLU A 268 22.59 -14.95 -12.35
CA GLU A 268 22.10 -16.28 -12.60
C GLU A 268 21.53 -16.34 -14.04
N GLY A 269 22.34 -16.77 -15.00
CA GLY A 269 21.99 -16.73 -16.43
C GLY A 269 21.75 -15.30 -16.90
N ASP A 270 20.57 -15.00 -17.44
CA ASP A 270 20.15 -13.67 -17.93
C ASP A 270 19.45 -12.82 -16.87
N THR A 271 19.47 -13.25 -15.61
CA THR A 271 18.85 -12.54 -14.49
C THR A 271 19.85 -12.24 -13.39
N TYR A 272 19.53 -11.19 -12.62
CA TYR A 272 20.23 -10.84 -11.38
C TYR A 272 19.32 -11.13 -10.18
N CYS A 273 19.84 -11.87 -9.20
CA CYS A 273 19.15 -12.14 -7.95
C CYS A 273 19.75 -11.29 -6.83
N VAL A 274 18.90 -10.55 -6.10
CA VAL A 274 19.31 -9.79 -4.90
C VAL A 274 19.90 -10.71 -3.85
N VAL A 275 21.01 -10.35 -3.22
CA VAL A 275 21.64 -11.16 -2.16
C VAL A 275 20.71 -11.36 -0.97
N LYS A 276 20.85 -12.46 -0.27
CA LYS A 276 20.01 -12.85 0.87
C LYS A 276 19.97 -11.79 1.96
N GLU A 277 21.11 -11.15 2.25
CA GLU A 277 21.22 -10.10 3.27
C GLU A 277 20.21 -8.96 3.05
N LEU A 278 20.07 -8.44 1.83
CA LEU A 278 19.12 -7.38 1.52
C LEU A 278 17.68 -7.88 1.55
N ARG A 279 17.43 -9.12 1.06
CA ARG A 279 16.08 -9.70 1.07
C ARG A 279 15.54 -9.89 2.49
N GLU A 280 16.39 -10.24 3.45
CA GLU A 280 16.02 -10.39 4.85
C GLU A 280 15.68 -9.07 5.56
N MET A 281 16.17 -7.94 5.05
CA MET A 281 15.80 -6.61 5.54
C MET A 281 14.41 -6.17 5.08
N CYS A 282 13.89 -6.73 3.97
CA CYS A 282 12.66 -6.31 3.30
C CYS A 282 11.49 -7.23 3.63
N ILE A 283 10.40 -6.66 4.12
CA ILE A 283 9.16 -7.36 4.44
C ILE A 283 8.09 -6.89 3.45
N PHE A 284 7.81 -7.71 2.43
CA PHE A 284 6.80 -7.40 1.41
C PHE A 284 5.41 -7.80 1.90
N SER A 285 4.47 -6.86 1.91
CA SER A 285 3.11 -7.05 2.42
C SER A 285 2.08 -6.41 1.49
N GLN A 286 1.00 -7.12 1.21
CA GLN A 286 -0.16 -6.49 0.59
C GLN A 286 -0.82 -5.58 1.62
N HIS A 287 -0.96 -4.29 1.28
CA HIS A 287 -1.42 -3.28 2.20
C HIS A 287 -1.95 -2.05 1.44
N SER A 288 -3.15 -1.64 1.80
CA SER A 288 -3.81 -0.47 1.22
C SER A 288 -3.54 0.78 2.05
N LEU A 289 -2.90 1.78 1.45
CA LEU A 289 -2.68 3.08 2.07
C LEU A 289 -3.99 3.76 2.52
N ILE A 290 -5.11 3.43 1.86
CA ILE A 290 -6.42 4.06 2.07
C ILE A 290 -7.24 3.31 3.12
N LYS A 291 -7.12 1.97 3.16
CA LYS A 291 -7.98 1.08 3.96
C LYS A 291 -7.32 0.55 5.21
N ASP A 292 -6.02 0.22 5.14
CA ASP A 292 -5.31 -0.48 6.20
C ASP A 292 -4.55 0.48 7.11
N ALA A 293 -4.48 0.16 8.41
CA ALA A 293 -3.78 0.99 9.39
C ALA A 293 -2.29 1.14 9.05
N PRO A 294 -1.73 2.35 9.13
CA PRO A 294 -0.34 2.58 8.76
C PRO A 294 0.63 1.86 9.71
N PHE A 295 1.80 1.50 9.18
CA PHE A 295 2.90 1.10 10.05
C PHE A 295 3.29 2.27 10.95
N SER A 296 3.76 1.98 12.15
CA SER A 296 4.02 3.00 13.17
C SER A 296 5.49 3.04 13.60
N ARG A 297 5.88 4.14 14.25
CA ARG A 297 7.23 4.35 14.80
C ARG A 297 8.30 4.22 13.72
N LEU A 298 8.06 4.80 12.56
CA LEU A 298 8.95 4.77 11.41
C LEU A 298 10.01 5.87 11.50
N ASP A 299 11.19 5.57 11.03
CA ASP A 299 12.30 6.54 10.91
C ASP A 299 12.29 7.20 9.52
N LEU A 300 11.82 6.47 8.50
CA LEU A 300 11.67 6.94 7.13
C LEU A 300 10.40 6.36 6.51
N VAL A 301 9.63 7.21 5.84
CA VAL A 301 8.58 6.80 4.89
C VAL A 301 9.03 7.22 3.50
N SER A 302 9.06 6.28 2.56
CA SER A 302 9.23 6.54 1.14
C SER A 302 7.91 6.31 0.43
N CYS A 303 7.37 7.35 -0.19
CA CYS A 303 6.14 7.30 -0.98
C CYS A 303 6.36 8.10 -2.26
N ARG A 304 6.90 7.43 -3.28
CA ARG A 304 7.32 8.09 -4.51
C ARG A 304 6.50 7.62 -5.70
N ASN A 305 6.07 8.58 -6.51
CA ASN A 305 5.29 8.35 -7.73
C ASN A 305 3.95 7.59 -7.50
N LEU A 306 3.39 7.70 -6.28
CA LEU A 306 2.09 7.15 -5.93
C LEU A 306 1.02 8.24 -5.74
N LEU A 307 1.37 9.34 -5.06
CA LEU A 307 0.44 10.44 -4.78
C LEU A 307 -0.03 11.14 -6.06
N ILE A 308 0.74 11.02 -7.15
CA ILE A 308 0.37 11.57 -8.47
C ILE A 308 -0.95 10.99 -9.00
N TYR A 309 -1.35 9.81 -8.56
CA TYR A 309 -2.59 9.13 -8.94
C TYR A 309 -3.79 9.50 -8.07
N LEU A 310 -3.54 10.02 -6.87
CA LEU A 310 -4.56 10.39 -5.91
C LEU A 310 -5.06 11.81 -6.16
N ASP A 311 -6.34 12.06 -5.91
CA ASP A 311 -6.91 13.40 -5.96
C ASP A 311 -6.40 14.28 -4.79
N ALA A 312 -6.73 15.57 -4.85
CA ALA A 312 -6.24 16.53 -3.86
C ALA A 312 -6.80 16.26 -2.45
N GLU A 313 -8.04 15.80 -2.35
CA GLU A 313 -8.67 15.49 -1.06
C GLU A 313 -7.98 14.32 -0.37
N LEU A 314 -7.68 13.26 -1.11
CA LEU A 314 -7.01 12.09 -0.57
C LEU A 314 -5.54 12.38 -0.24
N GLN A 315 -4.83 13.19 -1.07
CA GLN A 315 -3.48 13.64 -0.76
C GLN A 315 -3.42 14.44 0.55
N GLU A 316 -4.41 15.31 0.81
CA GLU A 316 -4.50 16.08 2.05
C GLU A 316 -4.72 15.19 3.29
N LYS A 317 -5.30 14.01 3.13
CA LYS A 317 -5.48 13.02 4.21
C LYS A 317 -4.23 12.15 4.41
N VAL A 318 -3.54 11.79 3.33
CA VAL A 318 -2.39 10.88 3.35
C VAL A 318 -1.13 11.52 3.96
N ILE A 319 -0.86 12.80 3.70
CA ILE A 319 0.33 13.48 4.26
C ILE A 319 0.28 13.54 5.80
N PRO A 320 -0.83 13.90 6.48
CA PRO A 320 -0.96 13.77 7.92
C PRO A 320 -0.82 12.32 8.44
N LEU A 321 -1.26 11.31 7.66
CA LEU A 321 -1.06 9.90 8.01
C LEU A 321 0.44 9.55 8.08
N PHE A 322 1.24 10.01 7.14
CA PHE A 322 2.69 9.80 7.18
C PHE A 322 3.34 10.52 8.38
N HIS A 323 2.87 11.73 8.71
CA HIS A 323 3.33 12.42 9.91
C HIS A 323 3.02 11.62 11.18
N PHE A 324 1.83 11.03 11.28
CA PHE A 324 1.45 10.17 12.40
C PHE A 324 2.31 8.90 12.48
N ALA A 325 2.59 8.27 11.35
CA ALA A 325 3.36 7.03 11.24
C ALA A 325 4.85 7.20 11.59
N LEU A 326 5.42 8.36 11.28
CA LEU A 326 6.81 8.70 11.54
C LEU A 326 7.07 9.00 13.03
N ARG A 327 8.28 8.78 13.50
CA ARG A 327 8.79 9.29 14.79
C ARG A 327 9.10 10.79 14.71
N PRO A 328 9.14 11.51 15.84
CA PRO A 328 9.69 12.86 15.85
C PRO A 328 11.10 12.88 15.24
N GLY A 329 11.32 13.83 14.30
CA GLY A 329 12.56 13.93 13.55
C GLY A 329 12.75 12.91 12.43
N GLY A 330 11.81 12.01 12.20
CA GLY A 330 11.80 11.08 11.07
C GLY A 330 11.59 11.79 9.73
N PHE A 331 11.80 11.07 8.62
CA PHE A 331 11.85 11.65 7.28
C PHE A 331 10.76 11.09 6.37
N LEU A 332 10.25 11.95 5.48
CA LEU A 332 9.34 11.59 4.40
C LEU A 332 10.05 11.84 3.06
N PHE A 333 10.17 10.82 2.22
CA PHE A 333 10.77 10.89 0.90
C PHE A 333 9.67 10.73 -0.17
N LEU A 334 9.49 11.77 -0.98
CA LEU A 334 8.48 11.84 -2.04
C LEU A 334 9.12 11.80 -3.43
N GLY A 335 8.32 11.55 -4.46
CA GLY A 335 8.73 11.65 -5.87
C GLY A 335 8.81 13.09 -6.37
N ASN A 336 9.46 13.30 -7.52
CA ASN A 336 9.76 14.63 -8.08
C ASN A 336 8.52 15.52 -8.31
N SER A 337 7.39 14.91 -8.68
CA SER A 337 6.12 15.62 -8.94
C SER A 337 5.23 15.76 -7.71
N GLU A 338 5.70 15.29 -6.54
CA GLU A 338 4.93 15.23 -5.31
C GLU A 338 5.47 16.25 -4.29
N ASN A 339 4.64 16.71 -3.37
CA ASN A 339 5.04 17.75 -2.45
C ASN A 339 4.21 17.74 -1.15
N ALA A 340 4.87 18.03 -0.03
CA ALA A 340 4.25 18.24 1.27
C ALA A 340 4.15 19.73 1.68
N SER A 341 4.37 20.67 0.75
CA SER A 341 4.43 22.11 1.05
C SER A 341 3.14 22.69 1.60
N ARG A 342 1.99 22.05 1.38
CA ARG A 342 0.72 22.47 1.98
C ARG A 342 0.65 22.18 3.48
N HIS A 343 1.53 21.33 4.00
CA HIS A 343 1.60 20.89 5.38
C HIS A 343 2.88 21.38 6.08
N GLN A 344 3.22 22.65 5.94
CA GLN A 344 4.42 23.28 6.53
C GLN A 344 4.45 23.22 8.06
N ASN A 345 3.30 23.07 8.69
CA ASN A 345 3.18 22.85 10.13
C ASN A 345 3.53 21.42 10.55
N LEU A 346 3.60 20.47 9.62
CA LEU A 346 3.91 19.06 9.88
C LEU A 346 5.31 18.68 9.41
N PHE A 347 5.78 19.27 8.31
CA PHE A 347 7.01 18.91 7.64
C PHE A 347 7.82 20.12 7.21
N VAL A 348 9.16 20.00 7.28
CA VAL A 348 10.12 20.97 6.75
C VAL A 348 11.02 20.27 5.73
N PRO A 349 11.27 20.86 4.55
CA PRO A 349 12.19 20.27 3.57
C PRO A 349 13.61 20.20 4.14
N VAL A 350 14.34 19.12 3.86
CA VAL A 350 15.75 18.95 4.23
C VAL A 350 16.59 19.96 3.46
N GLU A 351 16.32 20.09 2.16
CA GLU A 351 16.85 21.11 1.28
C GLU A 351 15.73 21.78 0.47
N PRO A 352 15.86 23.05 0.07
CA PRO A 352 14.79 23.82 -0.56
C PRO A 352 14.20 23.21 -1.84
N ARG A 353 14.97 22.40 -2.54
CA ARG A 353 14.56 21.75 -3.81
C ARG A 353 14.43 20.23 -3.70
N SER A 354 14.82 19.63 -2.58
CA SER A 354 14.66 18.21 -2.37
C SER A 354 13.20 17.84 -2.12
N ARG A 355 12.84 16.62 -2.45
CA ARG A 355 11.54 16.01 -2.12
C ARG A 355 11.63 15.19 -0.83
N ILE A 356 12.60 15.51 0.02
CA ILE A 356 12.82 14.90 1.32
C ILE A 356 12.45 15.90 2.40
N PHE A 357 11.57 15.48 3.29
CA PHE A 357 11.02 16.32 4.33
C PHE A 357 11.28 15.70 5.70
N ARG A 358 11.66 16.52 6.68
CA ARG A 358 11.79 16.11 8.06
C ARG A 358 10.51 16.41 8.81
N ARG A 359 10.01 15.43 9.56
CA ARG A 359 8.86 15.60 10.45
C ARG A 359 9.17 16.61 11.53
N LEU A 360 8.28 17.58 11.68
CA LEU A 360 8.28 18.52 12.81
C LEU A 360 7.58 17.88 14.03
N ASP A 361 8.09 18.18 15.21
CA ASP A 361 7.42 17.81 16.44
C ASP A 361 6.37 18.86 16.75
N THR A 362 5.11 18.50 16.56
CA THR A 362 3.97 19.41 16.78
C THR A 362 3.39 19.14 18.16
N ALA A 363 3.09 20.20 18.91
CA ALA A 363 2.45 20.11 20.22
C ALA A 363 1.08 19.41 20.17
N THR A 364 0.45 19.39 18.99
CA THR A 364 -0.83 18.72 18.74
C THR A 364 -0.61 17.52 17.85
N ARG A 365 -0.79 16.31 18.38
CA ARG A 365 -0.84 15.09 17.56
C ARG A 365 -2.04 15.16 16.64
N VAL A 366 -1.80 15.26 15.34
CA VAL A 366 -2.85 15.14 14.33
C VAL A 366 -3.16 13.66 14.17
N PHE A 367 -4.29 13.22 14.71
CA PHE A 367 -4.81 11.86 14.42
C PHE A 367 -5.50 11.91 13.07
N PRO A 368 -5.04 11.16 12.08
CA PRO A 368 -5.75 11.07 10.80
C PRO A 368 -7.10 10.38 11.02
N ASP A 369 -8.14 10.91 10.39
CA ASP A 369 -9.48 10.32 10.37
C ASP A 369 -9.46 9.13 9.39
N PHE A 370 -9.13 7.96 9.87
CA PHE A 370 -8.86 6.75 9.12
C PHE A 370 -9.91 5.66 9.41
N PRO A 371 -10.32 4.78 8.47
CA PRO A 371 -9.92 4.63 7.07
C PRO A 371 -10.51 5.70 6.12
N PHE A 372 -9.85 5.94 4.98
CA PHE A 372 -10.21 6.97 3.99
C PHE A 372 -11.24 6.49 2.94
N THR A 373 -11.90 5.36 3.16
CA THR A 373 -12.87 4.79 2.22
C THR A 373 -14.17 5.56 2.21
N SER A 374 -14.77 5.72 1.03
CA SER A 374 -16.05 6.43 0.84
C SER A 374 -17.28 5.59 1.22
N VAL A 375 -17.12 4.27 1.39
CA VAL A 375 -18.22 3.30 1.44
C VAL A 375 -18.88 3.17 2.80
N ASP A 376 -18.25 3.58 3.91
CA ASP A 376 -18.72 3.32 5.28
C ASP A 376 -19.11 4.56 6.11
N ARG A 377 -19.42 5.70 5.49
CA ARG A 377 -20.00 6.82 6.25
C ARG A 377 -21.48 6.96 5.93
N PRO A 378 -22.41 6.64 6.86
CA PRO A 378 -23.76 7.19 6.77
C PRO A 378 -23.60 8.73 6.75
N ARG A 379 -24.04 9.36 5.63
CA ARG A 379 -24.18 10.81 5.54
C ARG A 379 -25.14 11.24 6.64
N ILE A 380 -24.64 11.59 7.80
CA ILE A 380 -25.39 12.43 8.73
C ILE A 380 -25.48 13.79 8.01
N ALA A 381 -26.64 14.02 7.39
CA ALA A 381 -26.99 15.31 6.82
C ALA A 381 -26.82 16.38 7.92
N ARG A 382 -25.76 17.17 7.82
CA ARG A 382 -25.65 18.41 8.56
C ARG A 382 -26.70 19.35 7.94
N SER A 383 -27.89 19.34 8.53
CA SER A 383 -28.87 20.41 8.30
C SER A 383 -28.21 21.73 8.69
N ALA A 384 -28.11 22.63 7.70
CA ALA A 384 -27.73 24.01 7.91
C ALA A 384 -28.79 24.67 8.80
N GLY A 385 -28.51 24.76 10.08
CA GLY A 385 -29.27 25.58 11.06
C GLY A 385 -28.36 26.70 11.54
N HIS A 386 -28.79 27.91 11.28
CA HIS A 386 -28.17 29.16 11.69
C HIS A 386 -28.02 29.27 13.22
N GLY A 387 -26.84 29.73 13.63
CA GLY A 387 -26.67 30.63 14.78
C GLY A 387 -26.76 30.01 16.16
N ALA A 388 -25.59 29.73 16.75
CA ALA A 388 -25.28 30.13 18.13
C ALA A 388 -23.80 29.86 18.40
N SER A 389 -23.05 30.93 18.55
CA SER A 389 -21.71 30.94 19.14
C SER A 389 -21.83 30.41 20.57
N MET A 390 -21.35 29.20 20.81
CA MET A 390 -21.07 28.68 22.14
C MET A 390 -19.58 28.42 22.24
N ILE A 391 -18.93 29.32 22.95
CA ILE A 391 -17.56 29.17 23.48
C ILE A 391 -17.56 27.90 24.35
N GLN A 392 -17.06 26.78 23.85
CA GLN A 392 -16.79 25.64 24.69
C GLN A 392 -15.49 25.89 25.45
N PRO A 393 -15.45 25.67 26.76
CA PRO A 393 -14.26 25.93 27.56
C PRO A 393 -13.13 24.97 27.16
N THR A 394 -12.00 25.55 26.83
CA THR A 394 -10.73 24.88 26.47
C THR A 394 -10.29 23.83 27.51
N ALA A 395 -10.67 24.05 28.77
CA ALA A 395 -10.36 23.17 29.89
C ALA A 395 -10.92 21.74 29.80
N ALA A 396 -12.10 21.55 29.20
CA ALA A 396 -12.69 20.22 29.08
C ALA A 396 -11.99 19.37 28.00
N ARG A 397 -11.50 20.00 26.92
CA ARG A 397 -10.69 19.34 25.90
C ARG A 397 -9.31 18.96 26.40
N ASP A 398 -8.72 19.80 27.25
CA ASP A 398 -7.39 19.53 27.85
C ASP A 398 -7.47 18.40 28.89
N LEU A 399 -8.58 18.30 29.65
CA LEU A 399 -8.78 17.21 30.61
C LEU A 399 -9.00 15.86 29.90
N THR A 400 -9.77 15.84 28.81
CA THR A 400 -9.97 14.62 28.00
C THR A 400 -8.64 14.17 27.38
N ARG A 401 -7.86 15.09 26.83
CA ARG A 401 -6.51 14.80 26.29
C ARG A 401 -5.54 14.35 27.36
N TRP A 402 -5.58 14.96 28.54
CA TRP A 402 -4.72 14.53 29.67
C TRP A 402 -5.10 13.14 30.16
N ALA A 403 -6.40 12.83 30.22
CA ALA A 403 -6.90 11.49 30.56
C ALA A 403 -6.50 10.45 29.51
N GLU A 404 -6.62 10.80 28.23
CA GLU A 404 -6.15 9.94 27.12
C GLU A 404 -4.64 9.72 27.17
N HIS A 405 -3.85 10.74 27.49
CA HIS A 405 -2.39 10.64 27.61
C HIS A 405 -1.96 9.90 28.89
N ALA A 406 -2.72 10.03 29.97
CA ALA A 406 -2.54 9.23 31.19
C ALA A 406 -2.90 7.76 30.94
N MET A 407 -3.96 7.49 30.20
CA MET A 407 -4.31 6.14 29.74
C MET A 407 -3.25 5.54 28.84
N GLU A 408 -2.66 6.31 27.89
CA GLU A 408 -1.55 5.84 27.05
C GLU A 408 -0.26 5.51 27.83
N ARG A 409 0.05 6.21 28.93
CA ARG A 409 1.22 5.93 29.77
C ARG A 409 1.04 4.74 30.71
N HIS A 410 -0.18 4.51 31.15
CA HIS A 410 -0.54 3.45 32.10
C HIS A 410 -1.36 2.35 31.47
N ASN A 411 -1.51 2.37 30.15
CA ASN A 411 -2.46 1.54 29.41
C ASN A 411 -2.00 0.08 29.40
N PRO A 412 -2.79 -0.83 29.99
CA PRO A 412 -2.59 -2.24 29.74
C PRO A 412 -2.81 -2.54 28.27
N ALA A 413 -2.07 -3.48 27.73
CA ALA A 413 -2.30 -3.96 26.38
C ALA A 413 -3.73 -4.54 26.28
N PHE A 414 -4.49 -4.21 25.24
CA PHE A 414 -5.82 -4.75 25.05
C PHE A 414 -6.15 -5.09 23.60
N VAL A 415 -7.12 -5.97 23.41
CA VAL A 415 -7.62 -6.39 22.10
C VAL A 415 -9.14 -6.31 22.11
N VAL A 416 -9.71 -5.77 21.03
CA VAL A 416 -11.16 -5.87 20.76
C VAL A 416 -11.37 -7.00 19.76
N ILE A 417 -12.30 -7.89 20.05
CA ILE A 417 -12.64 -9.04 19.20
C ILE A 417 -14.15 -9.11 18.93
N ASP A 418 -14.52 -9.73 17.80
CA ASP A 418 -15.90 -10.11 17.48
C ASP A 418 -16.35 -11.37 18.23
N GLU A 419 -17.60 -11.82 18.04
CA GLU A 419 -18.13 -13.06 18.60
C GLU A 419 -17.41 -14.32 18.09
N GLY A 420 -16.83 -14.26 16.90
CA GLY A 420 -15.99 -15.32 16.32
C GLY A 420 -14.57 -15.33 16.88
N HIS A 421 -14.27 -14.45 17.84
CA HIS A 421 -12.95 -14.22 18.43
C HIS A 421 -11.91 -13.66 17.44
N ASN A 422 -12.32 -13.08 16.30
CA ASN A 422 -11.42 -12.43 15.39
C ASN A 422 -11.10 -11.02 15.89
N VAL A 423 -9.84 -10.65 15.78
CA VAL A 423 -9.36 -9.37 16.27
C VAL A 423 -9.83 -8.24 15.36
N LEU A 424 -10.53 -7.27 15.95
CA LEU A 424 -10.97 -6.03 15.32
C LEU A 424 -10.01 -4.89 15.60
N HIS A 425 -9.36 -4.91 16.78
CA HIS A 425 -8.43 -3.85 17.16
C HIS A 425 -7.39 -4.35 18.17
N PHE A 426 -6.13 -3.91 18.00
CA PHE A 426 -5.02 -4.09 18.94
C PHE A 426 -4.60 -2.75 19.54
N SER A 427 -4.31 -2.71 20.83
CA SER A 427 -3.74 -1.54 21.50
C SER A 427 -2.65 -1.93 22.50
N GLY A 428 -1.64 -1.10 22.64
CA GLY A 428 -0.54 -1.30 23.56
C GLY A 428 0.51 -2.33 23.09
N PRO A 429 1.46 -2.73 23.97
CA PRO A 429 2.61 -3.57 23.63
C PRO A 429 2.23 -5.07 23.57
N MET A 430 1.43 -5.47 22.61
CA MET A 430 0.89 -6.83 22.47
C MET A 430 1.93 -7.93 22.24
N GLY A 431 3.13 -7.58 21.75
CA GLY A 431 4.17 -8.57 21.40
C GLY A 431 4.66 -9.48 22.53
N ARG A 432 4.33 -9.15 23.78
CA ARG A 432 4.65 -9.99 24.97
C ARG A 432 3.61 -11.08 25.20
N PHE A 433 2.37 -10.91 24.72
CA PHE A 433 1.23 -11.75 25.00
C PHE A 433 0.81 -12.61 23.80
N LEU A 434 1.26 -12.20 22.59
CA LEU A 434 0.96 -12.88 21.33
C LEU A 434 2.15 -13.73 20.89
N ALA A 435 1.87 -14.98 20.57
CA ALA A 435 2.81 -15.92 19.97
C ALA A 435 2.14 -16.58 18.76
N PRO A 436 2.22 -15.95 17.57
CA PRO A 436 1.59 -16.51 16.38
C PRO A 436 2.13 -17.92 16.11
N ALA A 437 1.24 -18.89 15.93
CA ALA A 437 1.61 -20.24 15.57
C ALA A 437 2.17 -20.28 14.14
N SER A 438 3.13 -21.17 13.89
CA SER A 438 3.59 -21.47 12.53
C SER A 438 2.44 -22.09 11.73
N GLY A 439 2.09 -21.51 10.59
CA GLY A 439 1.00 -21.95 9.72
C GLY A 439 0.33 -20.80 8.97
N ALA A 440 -0.89 -21.01 8.50
CA ALA A 440 -1.67 -19.97 7.84
C ALA A 440 -1.93 -18.77 8.78
N ALA A 441 -1.79 -17.57 8.26
CA ALA A 441 -2.06 -16.35 9.03
C ALA A 441 -3.53 -16.31 9.47
N SER A 442 -3.76 -16.13 10.77
CA SER A 442 -5.09 -16.05 11.37
C SER A 442 -5.17 -14.83 12.26
N LEU A 443 -6.27 -14.09 12.17
CA LEU A 443 -6.59 -12.98 13.09
C LEU A 443 -7.40 -13.44 14.30
N ASN A 444 -7.63 -14.74 14.46
CA ASN A 444 -8.34 -15.27 15.64
C ASN A 444 -7.46 -15.15 16.89
N LEU A 445 -7.96 -14.44 17.92
CA LEU A 445 -7.20 -14.17 19.14
C LEU A 445 -6.73 -15.45 19.84
N LEU A 446 -7.55 -16.50 19.85
CA LEU A 446 -7.20 -17.78 20.48
C LEU A 446 -6.05 -18.51 19.76
N GLN A 447 -5.79 -18.18 18.48
CA GLN A 447 -4.64 -18.68 17.74
C GLN A 447 -3.42 -17.80 17.92
N LEU A 448 -3.62 -16.50 18.10
CA LEU A 448 -2.56 -15.50 18.26
C LEU A 448 -1.98 -15.45 19.67
N VAL A 449 -2.80 -15.70 20.70
CA VAL A 449 -2.36 -15.60 22.09
C VAL A 449 -1.36 -16.70 22.45
N HIS A 450 -0.46 -16.41 23.40
CA HIS A 450 0.50 -17.37 23.90
C HIS A 450 -0.18 -18.69 24.33
N PRO A 451 0.37 -19.87 23.96
CA PRO A 451 -0.27 -21.17 24.19
C PRO A 451 -0.74 -21.41 25.64
N ALA A 452 0.02 -20.90 26.62
CA ALA A 452 -0.32 -21.03 28.04
C ALA A 452 -1.60 -20.31 28.46
N LEU A 453 -2.06 -19.31 27.70
CA LEU A 453 -3.28 -18.55 28.00
C LEU A 453 -4.51 -19.03 27.22
N ARG A 454 -4.35 -19.87 26.19
CA ARG A 454 -5.43 -20.23 25.25
C ARG A 454 -6.64 -20.87 25.91
N ALA A 455 -6.40 -21.85 26.75
CA ALA A 455 -7.51 -22.60 27.38
C ALA A 455 -8.30 -21.72 28.34
N GLU A 456 -7.59 -20.92 29.13
CA GLU A 456 -8.20 -20.03 30.12
C GLU A 456 -8.93 -18.86 29.48
N LEU A 457 -8.32 -18.25 28.46
CA LEU A 457 -8.97 -17.19 27.70
C LEU A 457 -10.26 -17.69 27.03
N ARG A 458 -10.25 -18.89 26.46
CA ARG A 458 -11.47 -19.50 25.88
C ARG A 458 -12.56 -19.68 26.91
N ASN A 459 -12.22 -20.23 28.08
CA ASN A 459 -13.20 -20.44 29.17
C ASN A 459 -13.72 -19.09 29.68
N ALA A 460 -12.87 -18.08 29.81
CA ALA A 460 -13.27 -16.76 30.30
C ALA A 460 -14.15 -16.01 29.28
N LEU A 461 -13.87 -16.12 27.98
CA LEU A 461 -14.72 -15.58 26.92
C LEU A 461 -16.12 -16.25 26.93
N SER A 462 -16.18 -17.58 27.08
CA SER A 462 -17.45 -18.29 27.18
C SER A 462 -18.24 -17.89 28.43
N ARG A 463 -17.57 -17.69 29.58
CA ARG A 463 -18.22 -17.19 30.79
C ARG A 463 -18.72 -15.76 30.63
N ALA A 464 -17.89 -14.86 30.11
CA ALA A 464 -18.27 -13.47 29.86
C ALA A 464 -19.47 -13.33 28.90
N ALA A 465 -19.57 -14.24 27.93
CA ALA A 465 -20.71 -14.30 27.01
C ALA A 465 -22.01 -14.73 27.71
N VAL A 466 -21.93 -15.66 28.65
CA VAL A 466 -23.12 -16.20 29.36
C VAL A 466 -23.52 -15.30 30.53
N GLU A 467 -22.54 -14.79 31.28
CA GLU A 467 -22.77 -13.99 32.49
C GLU A 467 -23.07 -12.53 32.16
N GLU A 468 -22.78 -12.06 30.94
CA GLU A 468 -22.89 -10.66 30.48
C GLU A 468 -22.19 -9.66 31.41
N HIS A 469 -21.20 -10.12 32.17
CA HIS A 469 -20.39 -9.33 33.10
C HIS A 469 -18.90 -9.51 32.83
N SER A 470 -18.11 -8.53 33.32
CA SER A 470 -16.64 -8.61 33.25
C SER A 470 -16.10 -9.82 34.03
N VAL A 471 -15.22 -10.60 33.38
CA VAL A 471 -14.54 -11.76 33.96
C VAL A 471 -13.08 -11.45 34.16
N GLU A 472 -12.58 -11.52 35.38
CA GLU A 472 -11.16 -11.37 35.69
C GLU A 472 -10.52 -12.76 35.94
N LEU A 473 -9.35 -12.94 35.28
CA LEU A 473 -8.48 -14.10 35.50
C LEU A 473 -7.21 -13.65 36.26
N PRO A 474 -6.96 -14.20 37.46
CA PRO A 474 -5.79 -13.84 38.24
C PRO A 474 -4.49 -14.36 37.62
N GLY A 475 -3.43 -13.63 37.85
CA GLY A 475 -2.13 -13.69 37.22
C GLY A 475 -1.56 -15.06 36.89
N ARG A 476 -1.26 -15.26 35.61
CA ARG A 476 -0.57 -16.42 35.06
C ARG A 476 0.86 -16.10 34.71
N GLU A 477 1.76 -17.03 35.01
CA GLU A 477 3.18 -16.89 34.65
C GLU A 477 3.37 -17.28 33.19
N LEU A 478 3.87 -16.33 32.38
CA LEU A 478 4.33 -16.55 31.02
C LEU A 478 5.85 -16.62 31.02
N GLY A 479 6.42 -17.70 30.53
CA GLY A 479 7.86 -17.83 30.28
C GLY A 479 8.19 -17.34 28.88
N THR A 480 8.73 -16.13 28.75
CA THR A 480 9.19 -15.58 27.46
C THR A 480 10.66 -15.19 27.60
N ASN A 481 11.54 -15.82 26.80
CA ASN A 481 12.98 -15.50 26.73
C ASN A 481 13.73 -15.42 28.08
N GLY A 482 13.41 -16.34 29.01
CA GLY A 482 14.11 -16.40 30.31
C GLY A 482 13.58 -15.42 31.36
N GLN A 483 12.56 -14.62 31.07
CA GLN A 483 11.84 -13.81 32.05
C GLN A 483 10.48 -14.40 32.34
N ARG A 484 10.08 -14.45 33.63
CA ARG A 484 8.74 -14.82 34.05
C ARG A 484 7.89 -13.56 34.16
N LEU A 485 6.86 -13.47 33.32
CA LEU A 485 5.88 -12.37 33.33
C LEU A 485 4.59 -12.88 33.96
N ARG A 486 4.05 -12.18 34.94
CA ARG A 486 2.75 -12.51 35.54
C ARG A 486 1.66 -11.65 34.90
N VAL A 487 0.73 -12.26 34.18
CA VAL A 487 -0.31 -11.58 33.39
C VAL A 487 -1.69 -11.82 33.99
N ASN A 488 -2.41 -10.75 34.31
CA ASN A 488 -3.83 -10.75 34.63
C ASN A 488 -4.64 -10.46 33.37
N LEU A 489 -5.73 -11.19 33.14
CA LEU A 489 -6.63 -10.95 32.02
C LEU A 489 -7.97 -10.43 32.53
N ILE A 490 -8.50 -9.40 31.88
CA ILE A 490 -9.86 -8.90 32.11
C ILE A 490 -10.61 -9.02 30.79
N ILE A 491 -11.76 -9.66 30.79
CA ILE A 491 -12.62 -9.84 29.63
C ILE A 491 -13.92 -9.09 29.88
N GLU A 492 -14.21 -8.08 29.09
CA GLU A 492 -15.45 -7.31 29.19
C GLU A 492 -16.32 -7.59 27.96
N PRO A 493 -17.53 -8.15 28.14
CA PRO A 493 -18.46 -8.35 27.05
C PRO A 493 -19.06 -7.01 26.60
N ARG A 494 -19.18 -6.83 25.30
CA ARG A 494 -19.84 -5.70 24.68
C ARG A 494 -21.22 -6.13 24.22
N LEU A 495 -22.24 -5.70 24.93
CA LEU A 495 -23.62 -5.98 24.60
C LEU A 495 -24.06 -5.27 23.31
N ALA A 496 -24.92 -5.91 22.52
CA ALA A 496 -25.50 -5.33 21.32
C ALA A 496 -26.43 -4.16 21.71
N VAL A 497 -26.03 -2.94 21.38
CA VAL A 497 -26.91 -1.75 21.46
C VAL A 497 -27.09 -1.25 20.04
N SER A 498 -28.35 -1.16 19.59
CA SER A 498 -28.84 -0.75 18.26
C SER A 498 -27.77 -0.15 17.34
N ASP A 499 -27.26 -0.94 16.40
CA ASP A 499 -26.26 -0.62 15.36
C ASP A 499 -24.79 -1.01 15.66
N ARG A 500 -24.46 -1.71 16.76
CA ARG A 500 -23.10 -2.16 17.05
C ARG A 500 -23.06 -3.67 17.21
N GLN A 501 -22.13 -4.30 16.48
CA GLN A 501 -21.91 -5.74 16.57
C GLN A 501 -21.43 -6.13 17.98
N PRO A 502 -21.95 -7.23 18.57
CA PRO A 502 -21.48 -7.75 19.83
C PRO A 502 -20.03 -8.25 19.73
N GLY A 503 -19.33 -8.26 20.85
CA GLY A 503 -17.92 -8.65 20.90
C GLY A 503 -17.36 -8.58 22.31
N PHE A 504 -16.02 -8.61 22.43
CA PHE A 504 -15.34 -8.58 23.72
C PHE A 504 -14.13 -7.63 23.69
N LEU A 505 -13.90 -6.94 24.81
CA LEU A 505 -12.65 -6.27 25.11
C LEU A 505 -11.82 -7.20 26.01
N VAL A 506 -10.61 -7.55 25.57
CA VAL A 506 -9.67 -8.39 26.34
C VAL A 506 -8.47 -7.53 26.74
N VAL A 507 -8.29 -7.30 28.02
CA VAL A 507 -7.22 -6.47 28.61
C VAL A 507 -6.17 -7.35 29.24
N PHE A 508 -4.89 -7.09 28.93
CA PHE A 508 -3.72 -7.77 29.51
C PHE A 508 -3.00 -6.80 30.46
N LYS A 509 -2.96 -7.13 31.74
CA LYS A 509 -2.26 -6.37 32.78
C LYS A 509 -1.06 -7.16 33.28
N ASP A 510 0.11 -6.51 33.32
CA ASP A 510 1.36 -7.05 33.91
C ASP A 510 1.29 -7.04 35.44
#